data_4a075fea9b170ffef8678cc4232fd1a3
#
_entry.id   4a075fea9b170ffef8678cc4232fd1a3
#
_cell.length_a   1.000
_cell.length_b   1.000
_cell.length_c   1.000
_cell.angle_alpha   90.00
_cell.angle_beta   90.00
_cell.angle_gamma   90.00
#
_symmetry.space_group_name_H-M   'P 1'
#
loop_
_entity.id
_entity.type
_entity.pdbx_description
1 polymer ?
#
loop_
_entity_poly.entity_id
_entity_poly.type
_entity_poly.pdbx_seq_one_letter_code
_entity_poly.pdbx_strand_id
1 'polypeptide(L)'
;MSDTIYFLHHSGFIYENETSLLVFDFYKDPEDRLGTLLKDSTKKLYFFVSHYHADHFNRDIRRWEERAEAYIIHKNCWLTMAREEKKHLMVPGDTLTIGDLTVTMYGSTDEGGSFLVKSRGKTIFHAGDLNWWHWAGEPAAALLRIMP
;
A
#
# COMPACT_ATOMS: atom_id res chain seq x y z
N MET A 1 -11.05 -18.23 8.26
CA MET A 1 -11.28 -17.25 7.19
C MET A 1 -10.02 -17.06 6.37
N SER A 2 -10.15 -17.11 5.07
CA SER A 2 -8.99 -16.96 4.20
C SER A 2 -8.76 -15.50 3.83
N ASP A 3 -7.50 -15.16 3.64
CA ASP A 3 -7.13 -13.84 3.15
C ASP A 3 -7.32 -13.77 1.65
N THR A 4 -7.60 -12.59 1.13
CA THR A 4 -7.84 -12.38 -0.29
C THR A 4 -6.95 -11.27 -0.81
N ILE A 5 -6.41 -11.47 -2.00
CA ILE A 5 -5.64 -10.46 -2.73
C ILE A 5 -6.41 -10.09 -3.98
N TYR A 6 -6.61 -8.79 -4.18
CA TYR A 6 -7.23 -8.26 -5.39
C TYR A 6 -6.20 -7.44 -6.15
N PHE A 7 -6.01 -7.74 -7.42
CA PHE A 7 -5.19 -6.92 -8.29
C PHE A 7 -6.05 -5.79 -8.86
N LEU A 8 -5.54 -4.57 -8.79
CA LEU A 8 -6.23 -3.40 -9.34
C LEU A 8 -5.69 -2.99 -10.70
N HIS A 9 -4.50 -2.41 -10.73
CA HIS A 9 -3.87 -1.94 -11.96
C HIS A 9 -2.41 -1.63 -11.68
N HIS A 10 -1.52 -1.99 -12.61
CA HIS A 10 -0.07 -1.84 -12.45
C HIS A 10 0.42 -2.51 -11.16
N SER A 11 0.88 -1.72 -10.20
CA SER A 11 1.37 -2.20 -8.91
C SER A 11 0.32 -2.13 -7.81
N GLY A 12 -0.92 -1.83 -8.16
CA GLY A 12 -2.00 -1.67 -7.21
C GLY A 12 -2.62 -2.99 -6.77
N PHE A 13 -2.67 -3.20 -5.46
CA PHE A 13 -3.25 -4.39 -4.87
C PHE A 13 -4.05 -4.04 -3.63
N ILE A 14 -5.09 -4.83 -3.36
CA ILE A 14 -5.78 -4.81 -2.08
C ILE A 14 -5.56 -6.17 -1.42
N TYR A 15 -5.07 -6.15 -0.19
CA TYR A 15 -5.00 -7.34 0.65
C TYR A 15 -6.08 -7.22 1.71
N GLU A 16 -6.95 -8.23 1.79
CA GLU A 16 -8.04 -8.27 2.74
C GLU A 16 -7.87 -9.43 3.70
N ASN A 17 -7.92 -9.15 5.01
CA ASN A 17 -8.02 -10.18 6.02
C ASN A 17 -9.27 -9.92 6.88
N GLU A 18 -9.37 -10.55 8.05
CA GLU A 18 -10.55 -10.42 8.91
C GLU A 18 -10.78 -9.00 9.42
N THR A 19 -9.71 -8.24 9.65
CA THR A 19 -9.79 -6.95 10.34
C THR A 19 -9.44 -5.77 9.48
N SER A 20 -8.78 -5.98 8.34
CA SER A 20 -8.15 -4.89 7.61
C SER A 20 -8.26 -5.03 6.11
N LEU A 21 -8.24 -3.87 5.45
CA LEU A 21 -8.04 -3.73 4.01
C LEU A 21 -6.77 -2.92 3.83
N LEU A 22 -5.77 -3.52 3.21
CA LEU A 22 -4.49 -2.87 2.91
C LEU A 22 -4.43 -2.59 1.42
N VAL A 23 -4.35 -1.32 1.05
CA VAL A 23 -4.33 -0.90 -0.35
C VAL A 23 -2.94 -0.39 -0.69
N PHE A 24 -2.26 -1.09 -1.59
CA PHE A 24 -0.89 -0.78 -2.00
C PHE A 24 -0.88 -0.11 -3.36
N ASP A 25 -0.18 1.03 -3.46
CA ASP A 25 0.10 1.73 -4.72
C ASP A 25 -1.14 1.89 -5.61
N PHE A 26 -2.19 2.44 -5.03
CA PHE A 26 -3.45 2.67 -5.72
C PHE A 26 -3.22 3.65 -6.89
N TYR A 27 -3.51 3.18 -8.09
CA TYR A 27 -3.42 3.98 -9.31
C TYR A 27 -4.79 4.08 -9.97
N LYS A 28 -5.34 2.96 -10.36
CA LYS A 28 -6.67 2.87 -10.97
C LYS A 28 -7.42 1.69 -10.40
N ASP A 29 -8.72 1.84 -10.32
CA ASP A 29 -9.64 0.79 -9.87
C ASP A 29 -10.86 0.82 -10.78
N PRO A 30 -10.72 0.39 -12.04
CA PRO A 30 -11.78 0.56 -13.04
C PRO A 30 -13.09 -0.16 -12.71
N GLU A 31 -13.03 -1.19 -11.88
CA GLU A 31 -14.23 -1.93 -11.47
C GLU A 31 -14.75 -1.47 -10.11
N ASP A 32 -14.21 -0.40 -9.56
CA ASP A 32 -14.58 0.11 -8.23
C ASP A 32 -14.56 -1.00 -7.17
N ARG A 33 -13.50 -1.78 -7.17
CA ARG A 33 -13.33 -2.89 -6.23
C ARG A 33 -13.27 -2.40 -4.80
N LEU A 34 -12.48 -1.35 -4.57
CA LEU A 34 -12.33 -0.79 -3.23
C LEU A 34 -13.66 -0.26 -2.69
N GLY A 35 -14.39 0.50 -3.50
CA GLY A 35 -15.70 1.01 -3.09
C GLY A 35 -16.65 -0.11 -2.73
N THR A 36 -16.66 -1.18 -3.51
CA THR A 36 -17.50 -2.34 -3.23
C THR A 36 -17.13 -3.01 -1.91
N LEU A 37 -15.84 -3.19 -1.67
CA LEU A 37 -15.37 -3.80 -0.41
C LEU A 37 -15.68 -2.94 0.82
N LEU A 38 -15.66 -1.63 0.66
CA LEU A 38 -15.92 -0.71 1.77
C LEU A 38 -17.40 -0.56 2.11
N LYS A 39 -18.28 -0.88 1.19
CA LYS A 39 -19.70 -0.52 1.26
C LYS A 39 -20.40 -0.96 2.55
N ASP A 40 -20.16 -2.17 2.99
CA ASP A 40 -20.77 -2.71 4.21
C ASP A 40 -19.73 -3.23 5.18
N SER A 41 -18.53 -2.67 5.14
CA SER A 41 -17.40 -3.15 5.93
C SER A 41 -17.03 -2.17 7.03
N THR A 42 -16.72 -2.73 8.21
CA THR A 42 -16.14 -1.98 9.33
C THR A 42 -14.65 -2.24 9.46
N LYS A 43 -14.06 -2.96 8.52
CA LYS A 43 -12.62 -3.25 8.53
C LYS A 43 -11.82 -1.96 8.44
N LYS A 44 -10.65 -1.97 9.05
CA LYS A 44 -9.76 -0.81 9.03
C LYS A 44 -9.08 -0.71 7.67
N LEU A 45 -9.11 0.50 7.11
CA LEU A 45 -8.57 0.76 5.78
C LEU A 45 -7.23 1.47 5.90
N TYR A 46 -6.22 0.93 5.24
CA TYR A 46 -4.87 1.52 5.21
C TYR A 46 -4.41 1.66 3.77
N PHE A 47 -3.80 2.80 3.46
CA PHE A 47 -3.18 3.05 2.16
C PHE A 47 -1.67 3.05 2.29
N PHE A 48 -1.01 2.43 1.32
CA PHE A 48 0.45 2.36 1.25
C PHE A 48 0.90 2.88 -0.11
N VAL A 49 1.88 3.76 -0.13
CA VAL A 49 2.44 4.29 -1.38
C VAL A 49 3.96 4.17 -1.33
N SER A 50 4.51 3.41 -2.28
CA SER A 50 5.93 3.09 -2.30
C SER A 50 6.81 4.24 -2.82
N HIS A 51 6.30 5.03 -3.77
CA HIS A 51 7.02 6.17 -4.32
C HIS A 51 6.08 7.08 -5.11
N TYR A 52 6.59 8.22 -5.58
CA TYR A 52 5.75 9.31 -6.10
C TYR A 52 5.33 9.17 -7.57
N HIS A 53 5.83 8.19 -8.32
CA HIS A 53 5.46 8.02 -9.72
C HIS A 53 3.96 7.82 -9.89
N ALA A 54 3.40 8.36 -10.98
CA ALA A 54 1.95 8.44 -11.16
C ALA A 54 1.24 7.09 -11.16
N ASP A 55 1.89 6.03 -11.64
CA ASP A 55 1.33 4.68 -11.68
C ASP A 55 1.36 3.98 -10.31
N HIS A 56 1.94 4.60 -9.31
CA HIS A 56 2.00 4.11 -7.92
C HIS A 56 1.31 5.04 -6.94
N PHE A 57 1.14 6.30 -7.31
CA PHE A 57 0.65 7.33 -6.40
C PHE A 57 -0.43 8.16 -7.07
N ASN A 58 -1.67 7.87 -6.73
CA ASN A 58 -2.83 8.65 -7.17
C ASN A 58 -3.32 9.47 -5.98
N ARG A 59 -3.29 10.78 -6.11
CA ARG A 59 -3.72 11.67 -5.02
C ARG A 59 -5.20 11.58 -4.70
N ASP A 60 -6.00 10.96 -5.56
CA ASP A 60 -7.41 10.72 -5.29
C ASP A 60 -7.65 9.79 -4.10
N ILE A 61 -6.61 9.13 -3.59
CA ILE A 61 -6.75 8.34 -2.36
C ILE A 61 -7.20 9.20 -1.17
N ARG A 62 -7.06 10.53 -1.25
CA ARG A 62 -7.56 11.46 -0.25
C ARG A 62 -9.07 11.42 -0.07
N ARG A 63 -9.80 11.00 -1.07
CA ARG A 63 -11.27 10.97 -0.98
C ARG A 63 -11.78 10.01 0.11
N TRP A 64 -10.95 9.07 0.54
CA TRP A 64 -11.28 8.15 1.63
C TRP A 64 -10.74 8.62 2.98
N GLU A 65 -10.32 9.86 3.09
CA GLU A 65 -9.62 10.38 4.26
C GLU A 65 -10.41 10.18 5.56
N GLU A 66 -11.72 10.37 5.51
CA GLU A 66 -12.56 10.18 6.70
C GLU A 66 -12.69 8.71 7.09
N ARG A 67 -12.61 7.81 6.11
CA ARG A 67 -12.79 6.37 6.30
C ARG A 67 -11.50 5.65 6.66
N ALA A 68 -10.38 6.11 6.15
CA ALA A 68 -9.09 5.44 6.34
C ALA A 68 -8.57 5.60 7.76
N GLU A 69 -7.89 4.57 8.24
CA GLU A 69 -7.15 4.65 9.50
C GLU A 69 -5.85 5.41 9.31
N ALA A 70 -5.14 5.14 8.20
CA ALA A 70 -3.84 5.75 7.97
C ALA A 70 -3.45 5.69 6.50
N TYR A 71 -2.57 6.62 6.13
CA TYR A 71 -1.86 6.67 4.86
C TYR A 71 -0.39 6.53 5.18
N ILE A 72 0.21 5.43 4.77
CA ILE A 72 1.61 5.09 5.07
C ILE A 72 2.37 5.22 3.77
N ILE A 73 3.13 6.31 3.62
CA ILE A 73 3.66 6.70 2.33
C ILE A 73 5.14 7.04 2.43
N HIS A 74 5.88 6.81 1.35
CA HIS A 74 7.27 7.23 1.27
C HIS A 74 7.34 8.76 1.38
N LYS A 75 8.36 9.26 2.04
CA LYS A 75 8.46 10.68 2.36
C LYS A 75 8.51 11.59 1.13
N ASN A 76 8.86 11.06 -0.06
CA ASN A 76 8.87 11.88 -1.27
C ASN A 76 7.50 11.96 -1.96
N CYS A 77 6.46 11.34 -1.38
CA CYS A 77 5.10 11.45 -1.88
C CYS A 77 4.42 12.65 -1.24
N TRP A 78 4.11 13.66 -2.04
CA TRP A 78 3.49 14.90 -1.54
C TRP A 78 1.97 14.74 -1.55
N LEU A 79 1.41 14.55 -0.37
CA LEU A 79 -0.03 14.40 -0.20
C LEU A 79 -0.50 15.37 0.88
N THR A 80 -1.21 16.42 0.47
CA THR A 80 -1.81 17.36 1.40
C THR A 80 -3.17 16.82 1.82
N MET A 81 -3.40 16.72 3.12
CA MET A 81 -4.62 16.14 3.68
C MET A 81 -5.21 17.09 4.72
N ALA A 82 -6.54 17.02 4.89
CA ALA A 82 -7.20 17.70 6.00
C ALA A 82 -6.87 16.99 7.32
N ARG A 83 -6.77 15.67 7.29
CA ARG A 83 -6.45 14.83 8.44
C ARG A 83 -4.98 14.44 8.42
N GLU A 84 -4.09 15.42 8.62
CA GLU A 84 -2.64 15.19 8.58
C GLU A 84 -2.17 14.16 9.62
N GLU A 85 -2.89 13.99 10.71
CA GLU A 85 -2.55 13.00 11.72
C GLU A 85 -2.63 11.55 11.21
N LYS A 86 -3.33 11.32 10.11
CA LYS A 86 -3.43 9.99 9.50
C LYS A 86 -2.29 9.68 8.55
N LYS A 87 -1.46 10.67 8.24
CA LYS A 87 -0.36 10.51 7.29
C LYS A 87 0.93 10.15 8.03
N HIS A 88 1.55 9.05 7.64
CA HIS A 88 2.80 8.57 8.20
C HIS A 88 3.83 8.49 7.09
N LEU A 89 4.84 9.33 7.15
CA LEU A 89 5.92 9.36 6.18
C LEU A 89 7.00 8.37 6.59
N MET A 90 7.48 7.58 5.65
CA MET A 90 8.52 6.58 5.90
C MET A 90 9.66 6.71 4.91
N VAL A 91 10.83 6.31 5.34
CA VAL A 91 12.00 6.12 4.48
C VAL A 91 12.55 4.71 4.74
N PRO A 92 13.36 4.17 3.81
CA PRO A 92 13.97 2.85 4.03
C PRO A 92 14.69 2.78 5.38
N GLY A 93 14.42 1.72 6.12
CA GLY A 93 14.93 1.50 7.47
C GLY A 93 13.93 1.80 8.57
N ASP A 94 12.89 2.56 8.28
CA ASP A 94 11.87 2.89 9.28
C ASP A 94 10.95 1.70 9.56
N THR A 95 10.48 1.64 10.81
CA THR A 95 9.46 0.68 11.24
C THR A 95 8.35 1.45 11.95
N LEU A 96 7.10 1.13 11.62
CA LEU A 96 5.91 1.73 12.19
C LEU A 96 5.00 0.65 12.73
N THR A 97 4.53 0.80 13.96
CA THR A 97 3.48 -0.06 14.52
C THR A 97 2.20 0.76 14.61
N ILE A 98 1.15 0.29 13.94
CA ILE A 98 -0.14 0.96 13.94
C ILE A 98 -1.27 -0.08 13.90
N GLY A 99 -2.21 0.03 14.83
CA GLY A 99 -3.25 -0.99 14.98
C GLY A 99 -2.60 -2.35 15.24
N ASP A 100 -3.02 -3.36 14.48
CA ASP A 100 -2.41 -4.69 14.55
C ASP A 100 -1.32 -4.89 13.47
N LEU A 101 -0.87 -3.81 12.85
CA LEU A 101 0.14 -3.85 11.80
C LEU A 101 1.52 -3.47 12.33
N THR A 102 2.54 -4.15 11.84
CA THR A 102 3.93 -3.71 11.95
C THR A 102 4.44 -3.54 10.53
N VAL A 103 4.84 -2.32 10.20
CA VAL A 103 5.25 -1.94 8.83
C VAL A 103 6.72 -1.58 8.84
N THR A 104 7.50 -2.22 7.98
CA THR A 104 8.90 -1.86 7.76
C THR A 104 9.08 -1.48 6.30
N MET A 105 9.76 -0.36 6.06
CA MET A 105 10.10 0.03 4.70
C MET A 105 11.53 -0.37 4.41
N TYR A 106 11.71 -1.03 3.28
CA TYR A 106 13.03 -1.36 2.73
C TYR A 106 13.28 -0.53 1.49
N GLY A 107 14.52 -0.54 1.01
CA GLY A 107 14.88 0.20 -0.19
C GLY A 107 14.29 -0.40 -1.46
N SER A 108 14.52 0.29 -2.54
CA SER A 108 14.08 -0.11 -3.87
C SER A 108 15.24 0.10 -4.83
N THR A 109 15.21 -0.59 -5.97
CA THR A 109 16.19 -0.38 -7.04
C THR A 109 15.89 0.90 -7.83
N ASP A 110 14.69 1.41 -7.70
CA ASP A 110 14.27 2.70 -8.22
C ASP A 110 14.08 3.65 -7.04
N GLU A 111 13.31 4.70 -7.21
CA GLU A 111 12.99 5.63 -6.14
C GLU A 111 11.99 5.03 -5.17
N GLY A 112 11.99 5.54 -3.94
CA GLY A 112 11.05 5.14 -2.92
C GLY A 112 11.47 3.90 -2.16
N GLY A 113 10.49 3.05 -1.86
CA GLY A 113 10.74 1.89 -1.03
C GLY A 113 9.83 0.71 -1.33
N SER A 114 9.99 -0.31 -0.54
CA SER A 114 9.13 -1.47 -0.51
C SER A 114 8.61 -1.67 0.91
N PHE A 115 7.48 -2.35 1.05
CA PHE A 115 6.85 -2.53 2.34
C PHE A 115 6.83 -3.99 2.77
N LEU A 116 7.24 -4.22 4.01
CA LEU A 116 7.00 -5.48 4.70
C LEU A 116 5.97 -5.22 5.79
N VAL A 117 4.82 -5.85 5.69
CA VAL A 117 3.73 -5.64 6.64
C VAL A 117 3.40 -6.96 7.32
N LYS A 118 3.41 -6.93 8.64
CA LYS A 118 2.99 -8.07 9.45
C LYS A 118 1.61 -7.78 10.03
N SER A 119 0.69 -8.70 9.83
CA SER A 119 -0.68 -8.58 10.33
C SER A 119 -1.23 -9.97 10.62
N ARG A 120 -1.70 -10.18 11.85
CA ARG A 120 -2.40 -11.40 12.25
C ARG A 120 -1.66 -12.68 11.90
N GLY A 121 -0.34 -12.71 12.16
CA GLY A 121 0.48 -13.89 11.92
C GLY A 121 0.89 -14.09 10.46
N LYS A 122 0.51 -13.18 9.58
CA LYS A 122 0.90 -13.20 8.17
C LYS A 122 1.88 -12.08 7.88
N THR A 123 2.74 -12.31 6.92
CA THR A 123 3.68 -11.31 6.42
C THR A 123 3.39 -11.04 4.96
N ILE A 124 3.18 -9.77 4.63
CA ILE A 124 2.90 -9.33 3.27
C ILE A 124 4.08 -8.46 2.82
N PHE A 125 4.63 -8.75 1.66
CA PHE A 125 5.68 -7.93 1.08
C PHE A 125 5.20 -7.36 -0.25
N HIS A 126 5.19 -6.02 -0.34
CA HIS A 126 4.88 -5.30 -1.58
C HIS A 126 6.16 -4.61 -2.05
N ALA A 127 6.64 -5.02 -3.20
CA ALA A 127 7.95 -4.61 -3.70
C ALA A 127 7.97 -3.21 -4.33
N GLY A 128 6.81 -2.65 -4.63
CA GLY A 128 6.78 -1.42 -5.42
C GLY A 128 7.47 -1.65 -6.77
N ASP A 129 8.50 -0.86 -7.04
CA ASP A 129 9.33 -1.03 -8.24
C ASP A 129 10.66 -1.70 -7.94
N LEU A 130 10.75 -2.44 -6.84
CA LEU A 130 11.95 -3.18 -6.51
C LEU A 130 12.12 -4.32 -7.50
N ASN A 131 13.26 -4.32 -8.21
CA ASN A 131 13.62 -5.40 -9.13
C ASN A 131 14.84 -6.13 -8.61
N TRP A 132 14.88 -7.43 -8.87
CA TRP A 132 16.04 -8.25 -8.58
C TRP A 132 17.29 -7.71 -9.27
N TRP A 133 17.11 -7.34 -10.52
CA TRP A 133 18.08 -6.65 -11.34
C TRP A 133 17.29 -5.91 -12.41
N HIS A 134 17.90 -4.89 -12.97
CA HIS A 134 17.19 -4.02 -13.88
C HIS A 134 17.74 -4.14 -15.29
N TRP A 135 16.88 -4.51 -16.22
CA TRP A 135 17.19 -4.49 -17.64
C TRP A 135 16.49 -3.31 -18.27
N ALA A 136 17.20 -2.63 -19.16
CA ALA A 136 16.59 -1.56 -19.93
C ALA A 136 15.42 -2.08 -20.75
N GLY A 137 14.26 -1.43 -20.63
CA GLY A 137 13.07 -1.79 -21.38
C GLY A 137 12.15 -2.81 -20.74
N GLU A 138 12.55 -3.41 -19.62
CA GLU A 138 11.62 -4.29 -18.89
C GLU A 138 10.72 -3.47 -17.98
N PRO A 139 9.42 -3.77 -17.99
CA PRO A 139 8.52 -3.13 -17.02
C PRO A 139 8.86 -3.60 -15.62
N ALA A 140 8.82 -2.68 -14.67
CA ALA A 140 8.93 -3.05 -13.27
C ALA A 140 7.74 -3.92 -12.90
N ALA A 141 8.03 -5.07 -12.31
CA ALA A 141 6.98 -6.00 -11.91
C ALA A 141 6.49 -5.65 -10.51
N ALA A 142 5.20 -5.45 -10.38
CA ALA A 142 4.59 -5.37 -9.06
C ALA A 142 4.59 -6.75 -8.45
N LEU A 143 5.02 -6.84 -7.20
CA LEU A 143 5.05 -8.11 -6.49
C LEU A 143 4.41 -7.94 -5.12
N LEU A 144 3.38 -8.72 -4.89
CA LEU A 144 2.80 -8.87 -3.57
C LEU A 144 2.91 -10.34 -3.17
N ARG A 145 3.50 -10.59 -2.02
CA ARG A 145 3.66 -11.93 -1.48
C ARG A 145 3.10 -12.00 -0.07
N ILE A 146 2.46 -13.12 0.22
CA ILE A 146 1.99 -13.41 1.57
C ILE A 146 2.79 -14.61 2.08
N MET A 147 3.31 -14.47 3.28
CA MET A 147 4.07 -15.52 3.95
C MET A 147 3.45 -15.81 5.31
N PRO A 148 3.43 -17.08 5.73
CA PRO A 148 2.90 -17.44 7.05
C PRO A 148 3.74 -16.90 8.21
#